data_127be5755af079ab0c4e2106166c517c
#
_entry.id   127be5755af079ab0c4e2106166c517c
#
_cell.length_a   1.000
_cell.length_b   1.000
_cell.length_c   1.000
_cell.angle_alpha   90.00
_cell.angle_beta   90.00
_cell.angle_gamma   90.00
#
_symmetry.space_group_name_H-M   'P 1'
#
loop_
_entity.id
_entity.type
_entity.pdbx_description
1 polymer ?
#
loop_
_entity_poly.entity_id
_entity_poly.type
_entity_poly.pdbx_seq_one_letter_code
_entity_poly.pdbx_strand_id
1 'polypeptide(L)'
;MTIWIIPVITLLYNGIVRLVDMGADIENLFMAFIYYGTGLMFMVIGNYLPKVKQNNTIGIRVIWTLQDEENWNATHRFSGKLWMASGILCMLCGLFEESMAALVLYIVSIMAAAIISILYSYLFYKKKIETGEKLKIQYKKKAIVRYGIVTILTIIFIIGSLFWGSIDIQFQDNSFTIKAQGWSDYTVDYTK
;
A
#
# COMPACT_ATOMS: atom_id res chain seq x y z
N MET A 1 -10.65 -7.67 20.78
CA MET A 1 -9.45 -7.96 19.95
C MET A 1 -8.37 -6.85 20.01
N THR A 2 -8.65 -5.70 20.58
CA THR A 2 -7.76 -4.52 20.65
C THR A 2 -6.80 -4.47 21.85
N ILE A 3 -7.00 -5.30 22.86
CA ILE A 3 -6.24 -5.25 24.13
C ILE A 3 -4.73 -5.59 23.94
N TRP A 4 -4.40 -6.42 22.94
CA TRP A 4 -3.02 -6.85 22.68
C TRP A 4 -2.21 -5.88 21.80
N ILE A 5 -2.87 -4.91 21.15
CA ILE A 5 -2.19 -3.95 20.26
C ILE A 5 -1.29 -3.02 21.05
N ILE A 6 -1.77 -2.50 22.18
CA ILE A 6 -0.99 -1.57 23.03
C ILE A 6 0.30 -2.23 23.57
N PRO A 7 0.24 -3.43 24.20
CA PRO A 7 1.46 -4.12 24.64
C PRO A 7 2.45 -4.41 23.50
N VAL A 8 1.97 -4.81 22.33
CA VAL A 8 2.84 -5.07 21.18
C VAL A 8 3.52 -3.80 20.67
N ILE A 9 2.78 -2.70 20.53
CA ILE A 9 3.35 -1.40 20.17
C ILE A 9 4.39 -0.94 21.20
N THR A 10 4.09 -1.08 22.49
CA THR A 10 5.01 -0.71 23.57
C THR A 10 6.28 -1.55 23.55
N LEU A 11 6.18 -2.85 23.31
CA LEU A 11 7.34 -3.75 23.17
C LEU A 11 8.20 -3.38 21.96
N LEU A 12 7.59 -3.11 20.81
CA LEU A 12 8.28 -2.66 19.60
C LEU A 12 8.98 -1.33 19.84
N TYR A 13 8.28 -0.34 20.42
CA TYR A 13 8.85 0.96 20.76
C TYR A 13 10.07 0.83 21.69
N ASN A 14 9.95 0.09 22.80
CA ASN A 14 11.06 -0.12 23.72
C ASN A 14 12.22 -0.90 23.09
N GLY A 15 11.92 -1.85 22.17
CA GLY A 15 12.92 -2.56 21.40
C GLY A 15 13.73 -1.61 20.51
N ILE A 16 13.05 -0.73 19.78
CA ILE A 16 13.67 0.28 18.92
C ILE A 16 14.53 1.24 19.73
N VAL A 17 13.98 1.79 20.84
CA VAL A 17 14.73 2.70 21.73
C VAL A 17 16.02 2.04 22.23
N ARG A 18 15.98 0.77 22.67
CA ARG A 18 17.17 0.05 23.12
C ARG A 18 18.20 -0.15 22.00
N LEU A 19 17.77 -0.45 20.77
CA LEU A 19 18.68 -0.59 19.63
C LEU A 19 19.37 0.75 19.30
N VAL A 20 18.65 1.86 19.38
CA VAL A 20 19.22 3.20 19.22
C VAL A 20 20.20 3.53 20.32
N ASP A 21 19.89 3.23 21.59
CA ASP A 21 20.79 3.43 22.73
C ASP A 21 22.08 2.60 22.61
N MET A 22 22.01 1.46 21.91
CA MET A 22 23.19 0.62 21.60
C MET A 22 23.99 1.13 20.39
N GLY A 23 23.62 2.28 19.81
CA GLY A 23 24.32 2.93 18.68
C GLY A 23 23.85 2.48 17.31
N ALA A 24 22.67 1.85 17.20
CA ALA A 24 22.08 1.57 15.90
C ALA A 24 21.67 2.86 15.21
N ASP A 25 21.98 2.98 13.93
CA ASP A 25 21.57 4.09 13.10
C ASP A 25 20.06 3.99 12.82
N ILE A 26 19.32 5.06 13.18
CA ILE A 26 17.86 5.11 13.03
C ILE A 26 17.45 5.00 11.55
N GLU A 27 18.20 5.60 10.63
CA GLU A 27 17.88 5.57 9.20
C GLU A 27 17.98 4.14 8.66
N ASN A 28 19.06 3.45 8.97
CA ASN A 28 19.26 2.05 8.57
C ASN A 28 18.20 1.13 9.19
N LEU A 29 17.86 1.36 10.47
CA LEU A 29 16.82 0.58 11.14
C LEU A 29 15.43 0.80 10.51
N PHE A 30 15.13 2.03 10.12
CA PHE A 30 13.87 2.38 9.47
C PHE A 30 13.79 1.77 8.06
N MET A 31 14.85 1.85 7.26
CA MET A 31 14.90 1.24 5.93
C MET A 31 14.81 -0.29 6.01
N ALA A 32 15.54 -0.90 6.93
CA ALA A 32 15.42 -2.34 7.19
C ALA A 32 13.97 -2.74 7.53
N PHE A 33 13.29 -1.98 8.39
CA PHE A 33 11.90 -2.22 8.73
C PHE A 33 10.98 -2.12 7.50
N ILE A 34 11.21 -1.17 6.61
CA ILE A 34 10.43 -1.04 5.36
C ILE A 34 10.60 -2.28 4.50
N TYR A 35 11.81 -2.69 4.17
CA TYR A 35 12.06 -3.81 3.27
C TYR A 35 11.65 -5.16 3.88
N TYR A 36 12.13 -5.45 5.08
CA TYR A 36 11.90 -6.75 5.72
C TYR A 36 10.50 -6.85 6.30
N GLY A 37 9.97 -5.80 6.91
CA GLY A 37 8.62 -5.76 7.46
C GLY A 37 7.55 -5.89 6.38
N THR A 38 7.69 -5.15 5.28
CA THR A 38 6.78 -5.26 4.13
C THR A 38 6.89 -6.63 3.47
N GLY A 39 8.11 -7.14 3.29
CA GLY A 39 8.36 -8.46 2.72
C GLY A 39 7.70 -9.56 3.54
N LEU A 40 7.90 -9.55 4.86
CA LEU A 40 7.25 -10.49 5.79
C LEU A 40 5.73 -10.38 5.74
N MET A 41 5.19 -9.15 5.76
CA MET A 41 3.75 -8.90 5.64
C MET A 41 3.18 -9.51 4.36
N PHE A 42 3.86 -9.35 3.22
CA PHE A 42 3.41 -9.91 1.94
C PHE A 42 3.50 -11.43 1.91
N MET A 43 4.52 -12.03 2.52
CA MET A 43 4.59 -13.48 2.68
C MET A 43 3.42 -14.03 3.51
N VAL A 44 3.10 -13.37 4.64
CA VAL A 44 1.97 -13.74 5.49
C VAL A 44 0.64 -13.60 4.71
N ILE A 45 0.41 -12.47 4.06
CA ILE A 45 -0.78 -12.25 3.24
C ILE A 45 -0.87 -13.28 2.12
N GLY A 46 0.23 -13.49 1.39
CA GLY A 46 0.30 -14.45 0.29
C GLY A 46 -0.04 -15.88 0.71
N ASN A 47 0.48 -16.31 1.87
CA ASN A 47 0.16 -17.62 2.45
C ASN A 47 -1.31 -17.75 2.91
N TYR A 48 -1.92 -16.63 3.30
CA TYR A 48 -3.29 -16.62 3.80
C TYR A 48 -4.33 -16.47 2.69
N LEU A 49 -4.02 -15.73 1.62
CA LEU A 49 -4.94 -15.46 0.50
C LEU A 49 -5.66 -16.71 -0.04
N PRO A 50 -5.00 -17.85 -0.31
CA PRO A 50 -5.68 -19.04 -0.83
C PRO A 50 -6.70 -19.67 0.12
N LYS A 51 -6.65 -19.32 1.41
CA LYS A 51 -7.52 -19.86 2.47
C LYS A 51 -8.73 -18.98 2.74
N VAL A 52 -8.74 -17.77 2.18
CA VAL A 52 -9.81 -16.78 2.40
C VAL A 52 -11.03 -17.16 1.55
N LYS A 53 -12.12 -17.54 2.21
CA LYS A 53 -13.41 -17.71 1.55
C LYS A 53 -13.95 -16.37 1.05
N GLN A 54 -14.79 -16.41 0.02
CA GLN A 54 -15.42 -15.22 -0.55
C GLN A 54 -16.15 -14.41 0.54
N ASN A 55 -15.75 -13.14 0.67
CA ASN A 55 -16.27 -12.23 1.68
C ASN A 55 -16.12 -10.76 1.22
N ASN A 56 -16.76 -9.86 1.99
CA ASN A 56 -16.73 -8.42 1.69
C ASN A 56 -15.67 -7.64 2.48
N THR A 57 -14.72 -8.29 3.16
CA THR A 57 -13.79 -7.64 4.08
C THR A 57 -12.34 -7.77 3.64
N ILE A 58 -11.88 -8.98 3.32
CA ILE A 58 -10.47 -9.30 3.05
C ILE A 58 -10.33 -10.00 1.70
N GLY A 59 -9.30 -9.63 0.92
CA GLY A 59 -8.96 -10.26 -0.36
C GLY A 59 -8.99 -9.32 -1.55
N ILE A 60 -8.80 -9.88 -2.75
CA ILE A 60 -8.85 -9.16 -4.03
C ILE A 60 -10.31 -8.99 -4.43
N ARG A 61 -10.86 -7.83 -4.07
CA ARG A 61 -12.29 -7.54 -4.08
C ARG A 61 -12.69 -6.71 -5.29
N VAL A 62 -12.51 -7.26 -6.46
CA VAL A 62 -13.05 -6.69 -7.69
C VAL A 62 -14.46 -7.23 -7.97
N ILE A 63 -15.23 -6.54 -8.79
CA ILE A 63 -16.66 -6.85 -8.99
C ILE A 63 -16.88 -8.30 -9.39
N TRP A 64 -16.07 -8.80 -10.31
CA TRP A 64 -16.19 -10.17 -10.83
C TRP A 64 -15.72 -11.25 -9.86
N THR A 65 -14.79 -11.00 -8.96
CA THR A 65 -14.45 -11.95 -7.89
C THR A 65 -15.52 -12.02 -6.80
N LEU A 66 -16.15 -10.88 -6.48
CA LEU A 66 -17.23 -10.85 -5.49
C LEU A 66 -18.52 -11.52 -5.96
N GLN A 67 -18.69 -11.73 -7.25
CA GLN A 67 -19.90 -12.31 -7.83
C GLN A 67 -19.73 -13.75 -8.32
N ASP A 68 -18.50 -14.23 -8.36
CA ASP A 68 -18.15 -15.57 -8.82
C ASP A 68 -17.14 -16.20 -7.86
N GLU A 69 -17.60 -17.20 -7.11
CA GLU A 69 -16.78 -17.91 -6.13
C GLU A 69 -15.63 -18.68 -6.78
N GLU A 70 -15.81 -19.18 -8.00
CA GLU A 70 -14.75 -19.87 -8.73
C GLU A 70 -13.64 -18.91 -9.12
N ASN A 71 -14.00 -17.72 -9.64
CA ASN A 71 -13.04 -16.66 -9.93
C ASN A 71 -12.32 -16.20 -8.64
N TRP A 72 -13.07 -16.06 -7.54
CA TRP A 72 -12.49 -15.74 -6.24
C TRP A 72 -11.40 -16.76 -5.86
N ASN A 73 -11.74 -18.03 -5.86
CA ASN A 73 -10.85 -19.11 -5.46
C ASN A 73 -9.62 -19.20 -6.38
N ALA A 74 -9.82 -19.11 -7.71
CA ALA A 74 -8.74 -19.15 -8.69
C ALA A 74 -7.79 -17.94 -8.52
N THR A 75 -8.35 -16.74 -8.41
CA THR A 75 -7.59 -15.50 -8.21
C THR A 75 -6.77 -15.54 -6.93
N HIS A 76 -7.37 -15.94 -5.80
CA HIS A 76 -6.68 -15.96 -4.52
C HIS A 76 -5.59 -17.02 -4.44
N ARG A 77 -5.76 -18.18 -5.09
CA ARG A 77 -4.69 -19.20 -5.20
C ARG A 77 -3.52 -18.72 -6.03
N PHE A 78 -3.78 -18.07 -7.15
CA PHE A 78 -2.74 -17.51 -8.01
C PHE A 78 -2.02 -16.37 -7.32
N SER A 79 -2.78 -15.40 -6.84
CA SER A 79 -2.24 -14.21 -6.19
C SER A 79 -1.47 -14.53 -4.91
N GLY A 80 -1.89 -15.56 -4.15
CA GLY A 80 -1.16 -15.98 -2.96
C GLY A 80 0.30 -16.34 -3.26
N LYS A 81 0.55 -17.08 -4.35
CA LYS A 81 1.91 -17.41 -4.78
C LYS A 81 2.69 -16.16 -5.22
N LEU A 82 2.02 -15.28 -5.96
CA LEU A 82 2.63 -14.06 -6.47
C LEU A 82 3.02 -13.11 -5.34
N TRP A 83 2.16 -12.93 -4.35
CA TRP A 83 2.43 -12.08 -3.17
C TRP A 83 3.54 -12.66 -2.29
N MET A 84 3.61 -13.99 -2.14
CA MET A 84 4.75 -14.62 -1.46
C MET A 84 6.07 -14.36 -2.19
N ALA A 85 6.09 -14.53 -3.52
CA ALA A 85 7.28 -14.26 -4.33
C ALA A 85 7.70 -12.78 -4.25
N SER A 86 6.72 -11.85 -4.33
CA SER A 86 6.97 -10.42 -4.13
C SER A 86 7.52 -10.11 -2.74
N GLY A 87 7.01 -10.74 -1.70
CA GLY A 87 7.51 -10.58 -0.34
C GLY A 87 8.97 -11.02 -0.18
N ILE A 88 9.34 -12.16 -0.77
CA ILE A 88 10.74 -12.62 -0.80
C ILE A 88 11.61 -11.61 -1.55
N LEU A 89 11.15 -11.12 -2.70
CA LEU A 89 11.89 -10.14 -3.50
C LEU A 89 12.08 -8.82 -2.74
N CYS A 90 11.06 -8.35 -2.01
CA CYS A 90 11.17 -7.18 -1.15
C CYS A 90 12.26 -7.36 -0.08
N MET A 91 12.33 -8.54 0.56
CA MET A 91 13.38 -8.82 1.55
C MET A 91 14.77 -8.88 0.93
N LEU A 92 14.90 -9.44 -0.30
CA LEU A 92 16.18 -9.46 -1.02
C LEU A 92 16.62 -8.05 -1.41
N CYS A 93 15.69 -7.14 -1.76
CA CYS A 93 16.01 -5.74 -2.01
C CYS A 93 16.62 -5.06 -0.77
N GLY A 94 16.20 -5.45 0.44
CA GLY A 94 16.74 -4.94 1.70
C GLY A 94 18.22 -5.29 1.94
N LEU A 95 18.79 -6.24 1.21
CA LEU A 95 20.24 -6.51 1.26
C LEU A 95 21.07 -5.46 0.50
N PHE A 96 20.42 -4.63 -0.32
CA PHE A 96 21.02 -3.61 -1.18
C PHE A 96 20.30 -2.26 -0.99
N GLU A 97 19.97 -1.93 0.27
CA GLU A 97 19.09 -0.80 0.63
C GLU A 97 19.57 0.57 0.12
N GLU A 98 20.88 0.78 -0.02
CA GLU A 98 21.44 2.03 -0.57
C GLU A 98 21.33 2.11 -2.11
N SER A 99 20.93 1.03 -2.79
CA SER A 99 20.87 0.98 -4.24
C SER A 99 19.53 1.51 -4.76
N MET A 100 19.58 2.55 -5.61
CA MET A 100 18.40 3.02 -6.35
C MET A 100 17.74 1.90 -7.18
N ALA A 101 18.53 0.98 -7.72
CA ALA A 101 18.00 -0.16 -8.46
C ALA A 101 17.19 -1.09 -7.55
N ALA A 102 17.62 -1.31 -6.32
CA ALA A 102 16.88 -2.11 -5.33
C ALA A 102 15.57 -1.43 -4.93
N LEU A 103 15.56 -0.12 -4.73
CA LEU A 103 14.35 0.64 -4.45
C LEU A 103 13.33 0.55 -5.61
N VAL A 104 13.79 0.74 -6.85
CA VAL A 104 12.93 0.61 -8.04
C VAL A 104 12.38 -0.82 -8.14
N LEU A 105 13.21 -1.84 -7.97
CA LEU A 105 12.79 -3.24 -8.00
C LEU A 105 11.77 -3.57 -6.90
N TYR A 106 11.97 -3.04 -5.70
CA TYR A 106 11.03 -3.15 -4.58
C TYR A 106 9.66 -2.59 -4.94
N ILE A 107 9.59 -1.35 -5.44
CA ILE A 107 8.33 -0.71 -5.84
C ILE A 107 7.67 -1.48 -6.99
N VAL A 108 8.43 -1.86 -8.01
CA VAL A 108 7.94 -2.61 -9.16
C VAL A 108 7.39 -3.97 -8.74
N SER A 109 8.03 -4.67 -7.80
CA SER A 109 7.55 -5.97 -7.32
C SER A 109 6.18 -5.89 -6.65
N ILE A 110 5.97 -4.86 -5.83
CA ILE A 110 4.68 -4.60 -5.15
C ILE A 110 3.59 -4.27 -6.17
N MET A 111 3.87 -3.33 -7.08
CA MET A 111 2.93 -2.92 -8.11
C MET A 111 2.58 -4.08 -9.05
N ALA A 112 3.57 -4.86 -9.46
CA ALA A 112 3.37 -6.04 -10.30
C ALA A 112 2.48 -7.08 -9.61
N ALA A 113 2.72 -7.37 -8.34
CA ALA A 113 1.90 -8.32 -7.58
C ALA A 113 0.43 -7.90 -7.54
N ALA A 114 0.15 -6.60 -7.33
CA ALA A 114 -1.21 -6.07 -7.32
C ALA A 114 -1.86 -6.10 -8.72
N ILE A 115 -1.18 -5.56 -9.72
CA ILE A 115 -1.70 -5.43 -11.10
C ILE A 115 -1.92 -6.80 -11.73
N ILE A 116 -0.95 -7.70 -11.64
CA ILE A 116 -1.05 -9.05 -12.23
C ILE A 116 -2.18 -9.85 -11.57
N SER A 117 -2.39 -9.69 -10.26
CA SER A 117 -3.51 -10.32 -9.55
C SER A 117 -4.87 -9.86 -10.10
N ILE A 118 -5.03 -8.57 -10.35
CA ILE A 118 -6.26 -8.00 -10.92
C ILE A 118 -6.44 -8.43 -12.37
N LEU A 119 -5.37 -8.39 -13.16
CA LEU A 119 -5.39 -8.83 -14.57
C LEU A 119 -5.76 -10.31 -14.70
N TYR A 120 -5.17 -11.18 -13.87
CA TYR A 120 -5.54 -12.60 -13.85
C TYR A 120 -7.02 -12.80 -13.57
N SER A 121 -7.54 -12.11 -12.57
CA SER A 121 -8.97 -12.15 -12.22
C SER A 121 -9.87 -11.68 -13.36
N TYR A 122 -9.46 -10.63 -14.08
CA TYR A 122 -10.20 -10.13 -15.24
C TYR A 122 -10.18 -11.12 -16.42
N LEU A 123 -9.01 -11.72 -16.71
CA LEU A 123 -8.87 -12.71 -17.78
C LEU A 123 -9.71 -13.97 -17.48
N PHE A 124 -9.74 -14.39 -16.24
CA PHE A 124 -10.58 -15.51 -15.82
C PHE A 124 -12.07 -15.20 -16.03
N TYR A 125 -12.51 -14.02 -15.64
CA TYR A 125 -13.86 -13.52 -15.86
C TYR A 125 -14.21 -13.47 -17.36
N LYS A 126 -13.33 -12.89 -18.18
CA LYS A 126 -13.52 -12.78 -19.63
C LYS A 126 -13.67 -14.15 -20.29
N LYS A 127 -12.82 -15.11 -19.92
CA LYS A 127 -12.89 -16.48 -20.42
C LYS A 127 -14.24 -17.15 -20.10
N LYS A 128 -14.79 -16.95 -18.90
CA LYS A 128 -16.09 -17.49 -18.53
C LYS A 128 -17.25 -16.93 -19.36
N ILE A 129 -17.21 -15.64 -19.68
CA ILE A 129 -18.21 -15.01 -20.56
C ILE A 129 -18.14 -15.61 -21.98
N GLU A 130 -16.95 -15.78 -22.51
CA GLU A 130 -16.74 -16.33 -23.86
C GLU A 130 -17.21 -17.79 -23.96
N THR A 131 -17.18 -18.56 -22.88
CA THR A 131 -17.72 -19.93 -22.80
C THR A 131 -19.23 -20.00 -22.60
N GLY A 132 -19.94 -18.87 -22.57
CA GLY A 132 -21.40 -18.82 -22.52
C GLY A 132 -22.00 -18.94 -21.11
N GLU A 133 -21.20 -18.92 -20.06
CA GLU A 133 -21.71 -18.85 -18.68
C GLU A 133 -22.36 -17.47 -18.44
N LYS A 134 -23.66 -17.47 -18.16
CA LYS A 134 -24.42 -16.27 -17.79
C LYS A 134 -24.07 -15.84 -16.39
N LEU A 135 -22.98 -15.12 -16.21
CA LEU A 135 -22.66 -14.41 -14.96
C LEU A 135 -23.66 -13.28 -14.79
N LYS A 136 -24.55 -13.39 -13.80
CA LYS A 136 -25.44 -12.29 -13.41
C LYS A 136 -24.65 -11.21 -12.67
N ILE A 137 -23.96 -10.35 -13.40
CA ILE A 137 -23.28 -9.20 -12.81
C ILE A 137 -24.34 -8.16 -12.44
N GLN A 138 -24.78 -8.18 -11.21
CA GLN A 138 -25.59 -7.09 -10.65
C GLN A 138 -24.69 -5.92 -10.26
N TYR A 139 -24.51 -4.97 -11.16
CA TYR A 139 -23.85 -3.71 -10.85
C TYR A 139 -24.70 -2.92 -9.85
N LYS A 140 -24.32 -2.92 -8.59
CA LYS A 140 -24.82 -1.92 -7.64
C LYS A 140 -24.14 -0.59 -7.97
N LYS A 141 -24.79 0.27 -8.80
CA LYS A 141 -24.28 1.61 -9.18
C LYS A 141 -23.70 2.39 -7.98
N LYS A 142 -24.33 2.29 -6.80
CA LYS A 142 -23.84 2.93 -5.57
C LYS A 142 -22.46 2.43 -5.11
N ALA A 143 -22.10 1.17 -5.37
CA ALA A 143 -20.79 0.63 -4.98
C ALA A 143 -19.68 1.18 -5.90
N ILE A 144 -19.93 1.22 -7.21
CA ILE A 144 -18.97 1.76 -8.21
C ILE A 144 -18.65 3.22 -7.91
N VAL A 145 -19.69 4.04 -7.64
CA VAL A 145 -19.51 5.45 -7.29
C VAL A 145 -18.70 5.60 -6.00
N ARG A 146 -19.01 4.79 -4.96
CA ARG A 146 -18.28 4.85 -3.69
C ARG A 146 -16.80 4.50 -3.86
N TYR A 147 -16.47 3.42 -4.58
CA TYR A 147 -15.07 3.04 -4.82
C TYR A 147 -14.35 4.05 -5.71
N GLY A 148 -15.02 4.58 -6.73
CA GLY A 148 -14.48 5.65 -7.57
C GLY A 148 -14.14 6.91 -6.76
N ILE A 149 -15.03 7.35 -5.86
CA ILE A 149 -14.77 8.50 -4.98
C ILE A 149 -13.58 8.23 -4.06
N VAL A 150 -13.53 7.07 -3.40
CA VAL A 150 -12.41 6.72 -2.50
C VAL A 150 -11.09 6.70 -3.27
N THR A 151 -11.05 6.11 -4.47
CA THR A 151 -9.85 6.07 -5.30
C THR A 151 -9.39 7.48 -5.69
N ILE A 152 -10.31 8.35 -6.11
CA ILE A 152 -10.00 9.75 -6.46
C ILE A 152 -9.47 10.50 -5.23
N LEU A 153 -10.12 10.37 -4.08
CA LEU A 153 -9.65 11.01 -2.84
C LEU A 153 -8.26 10.52 -2.41
N THR A 154 -7.98 9.21 -2.58
CA THR A 154 -6.66 8.65 -2.28
C THR A 154 -5.60 9.22 -3.22
N ILE A 155 -5.88 9.34 -4.52
CA ILE A 155 -4.98 9.94 -5.50
C ILE A 155 -4.73 11.42 -5.17
N ILE A 156 -5.78 12.18 -4.86
CA ILE A 156 -5.67 13.60 -4.45
C ILE A 156 -4.82 13.71 -3.19
N PHE A 157 -5.02 12.84 -2.19
CA PHE A 157 -4.22 12.82 -0.97
C PHE A 157 -2.75 12.51 -1.24
N ILE A 158 -2.45 11.52 -2.09
CA ILE A 158 -1.05 11.19 -2.47
C ILE A 158 -0.41 12.37 -3.21
N ILE A 159 -1.10 12.96 -4.19
CA ILE A 159 -0.60 14.14 -4.90
C ILE A 159 -0.40 15.30 -3.92
N GLY A 160 -1.36 15.56 -3.05
CA GLY A 160 -1.26 16.60 -2.02
C GLY A 160 -0.08 16.39 -1.07
N SER A 161 0.20 15.14 -0.66
CA SER A 161 1.34 14.83 0.20
C SER A 161 2.70 15.04 -0.50
N LEU A 162 2.78 14.80 -1.80
CA LEU A 162 3.97 15.10 -2.60
C LEU A 162 4.23 16.60 -2.71
N PHE A 163 3.16 17.41 -2.80
CA PHE A 163 3.27 18.87 -2.81
C PHE A 163 3.50 19.45 -1.42
N TRP A 164 2.98 18.84 -0.37
CA TRP A 164 3.13 19.33 1.01
C TRP A 164 4.59 19.35 1.47
N GLY A 165 5.40 18.37 1.07
CA GLY A 165 6.83 18.34 1.34
C GLY A 165 7.66 19.44 0.62
N SER A 166 7.04 20.16 -0.33
CA SER A 166 7.68 21.25 -1.08
C SER A 166 7.34 22.63 -0.51
N ILE A 167 6.50 22.71 0.52
CA ILE A 167 6.06 23.98 1.13
C ILE A 167 6.69 24.08 2.53
N ASP A 168 7.57 25.04 2.72
CA ASP A 168 8.13 25.40 4.01
C ASP A 168 7.45 26.68 4.50
N ILE A 169 6.84 26.64 5.69
CA ILE A 169 6.18 27.79 6.30
C ILE A 169 7.04 28.25 7.48
N GLN A 170 7.70 29.40 7.33
CA GLN A 170 8.50 30.01 8.37
C GLN A 170 7.70 31.10 9.08
N PHE A 171 7.51 30.93 10.39
CA PHE A 171 6.86 31.94 11.24
C PHE A 171 7.91 32.82 11.86
N GLN A 172 7.70 34.13 11.76
CA GLN A 172 8.47 35.17 12.43
C GLN A 172 7.53 36.01 13.29
N ASP A 173 8.01 36.68 14.33
CA ASP A 173 7.18 37.30 15.38
C ASP A 173 5.90 38.02 14.92
N ASN A 174 5.92 38.67 13.76
CA ASN A 174 4.79 39.42 13.21
C ASN A 174 4.47 39.10 11.74
N SER A 175 5.06 38.06 11.20
CA SER A 175 4.86 37.66 9.79
C SER A 175 5.00 36.15 9.60
N PHE A 176 4.46 35.64 8.53
CA PHE A 176 4.82 34.32 8.07
C PHE A 176 5.22 34.33 6.59
N THR A 177 6.20 33.53 6.25
CA THR A 177 6.66 33.37 4.88
C THR A 177 6.39 31.95 4.41
N ILE A 178 5.72 31.82 3.26
CA ILE A 178 5.51 30.56 2.58
C ILE A 178 6.56 30.43 1.49
N LYS A 179 7.42 29.43 1.62
CA LYS A 179 8.41 29.06 0.59
C LYS A 179 7.93 27.81 -0.12
N ALA A 180 7.75 27.88 -1.41
CA ALA A 180 7.42 26.73 -2.24
C ALA A 180 8.46 26.58 -3.34
N GLN A 181 8.95 25.37 -3.54
CA GLN A 181 9.99 25.09 -4.53
C GLN A 181 9.50 25.50 -5.95
N GLY A 182 10.15 26.49 -6.56
CA GLY A 182 9.80 27.01 -7.88
C GLY A 182 8.83 28.20 -7.91
N TRP A 183 8.44 28.76 -6.75
CA TRP A 183 7.59 29.93 -6.63
C TRP A 183 8.32 31.04 -5.89
N SER A 184 7.92 32.32 -6.12
CA SER A 184 8.41 33.42 -5.31
C SER A 184 7.90 33.32 -3.88
N ASP A 185 8.76 33.60 -2.90
CA ASP A 185 8.41 33.64 -1.48
C ASP A 185 7.26 34.62 -1.24
N TYR A 186 6.22 34.17 -0.54
CA TYR A 186 5.08 34.99 -0.18
C TYR A 186 5.11 35.26 1.32
N THR A 187 5.26 36.55 1.71
CA THR A 187 5.30 36.95 3.11
C THR A 187 4.06 37.78 3.45
N VAL A 188 3.39 37.43 4.53
CA VAL A 188 2.26 38.18 5.10
C VAL A 188 2.71 38.80 6.42
N ASP A 189 2.57 40.11 6.53
CA ASP A 189 2.83 40.88 7.74
C ASP A 189 1.49 41.29 8.37
N TYR A 190 1.29 41.01 9.66
CA TYR A 190 0.04 41.33 10.37
C TYR A 190 0.16 42.58 11.27
N THR A 191 1.16 43.38 11.08
CA THR A 191 1.31 44.65 11.84
C THR A 191 0.49 45.81 11.27
N LYS A 192 -0.44 45.53 10.34
CA LYS A 192 -1.37 46.53 9.78
C LYS A 192 -2.81 46.20 10.09
#